data_0f8155deba9a19e260a16be0f804630a
#
_entry.id   0f8155deba9a19e260a16be0f804630a
#
_cell.length_a   1.000
_cell.length_b   1.000
_cell.length_c   1.000
_cell.angle_alpha   90.00
_cell.angle_beta   90.00
_cell.angle_gamma   90.00
#
_symmetry.space_group_name_H-M   'P 1'
#
loop_
_entity.id
_entity.type
_entity.pdbx_description
1 polymer ?
#
loop_
_entity_poly.entity_id
_entity_poly.type
_entity_poly.pdbx_seq_one_letter_code
_entity_poly.pdbx_strand_id
1 'polypeptide(L)'
;MFSGPSKRRVGVVLSAGGLRGAAHLGVLRQLIRRHVPIHVLVGVSAGAIIAAYYAGAGLTVNELIGDAPTFRGRHLLMHGLTLRAPRAVQGYLRQFCGVIPQRLEQLEQAQFDVLHHGVERLGIVCHDLVTNRPRYFSTGDHAGMTLANVARASAAVPGVFPATTVTIGTETVRLVDGGIGDSLPIDFARSPALGATHLVVSDCRLVAAAPPQENESLIYIRPELDGLRTLHGPRTALINAVASGEAAVTPAVMERLQDWSAAPLHV
;
A
#
# COMPACT_ATOMS: atom_id res chain seq x y z
N MET A 1 -30.20 -14.26 -21.50
CA MET A 1 -28.81 -14.60 -21.20
C MET A 1 -28.64 -14.54 -19.69
N PHE A 2 -28.60 -15.69 -19.03
CA PHE A 2 -28.27 -15.74 -17.60
C PHE A 2 -26.75 -15.57 -17.48
N SER A 3 -26.32 -14.39 -17.03
CA SER A 3 -24.94 -14.22 -16.60
C SER A 3 -24.72 -15.14 -15.38
N GLY A 4 -23.88 -16.14 -15.53
CA GLY A 4 -23.47 -16.97 -14.39
C GLY A 4 -22.94 -16.09 -13.25
N PRO A 5 -22.87 -16.58 -12.00
CA PRO A 5 -22.41 -15.80 -10.88
C PRO A 5 -21.02 -15.23 -11.23
N SER A 6 -20.92 -13.89 -11.18
CA SER A 6 -19.66 -13.22 -11.49
C SER A 6 -18.59 -13.75 -10.54
N LYS A 7 -17.47 -14.22 -11.08
CA LYS A 7 -16.35 -14.76 -10.29
C LYS A 7 -15.96 -13.75 -9.21
N ARG A 8 -15.96 -14.17 -7.95
CA ARG A 8 -15.58 -13.32 -6.82
C ARG A 8 -14.14 -12.84 -7.02
N ARG A 9 -13.93 -11.53 -6.96
CA ARG A 9 -12.62 -10.89 -7.01
C ARG A 9 -12.37 -10.17 -5.71
N VAL A 10 -11.53 -10.77 -4.87
CA VAL A 10 -11.17 -10.21 -3.57
C VAL A 10 -10.09 -9.15 -3.76
N GLY A 11 -10.38 -7.95 -3.28
CA GLY A 11 -9.44 -6.84 -3.22
C GLY A 11 -9.02 -6.54 -1.78
N VAL A 12 -7.79 -6.07 -1.62
CA VAL A 12 -7.28 -5.55 -0.35
C VAL A 12 -6.91 -4.09 -0.53
N VAL A 13 -7.44 -3.23 0.32
CA VAL A 13 -7.14 -1.79 0.36
C VAL A 13 -6.25 -1.51 1.55
N LEU A 14 -5.07 -0.98 1.29
CA LEU A 14 -4.07 -0.57 2.29
C LEU A 14 -4.06 0.96 2.36
N SER A 15 -4.56 1.51 3.46
CA SER A 15 -4.68 2.95 3.66
C SER A 15 -3.32 3.66 3.75
N ALA A 16 -3.35 4.99 3.71
CA ALA A 16 -2.24 5.80 4.20
C ALA A 16 -2.02 5.57 5.72
N GLY A 17 -0.79 5.80 6.20
CA GLY A 17 -0.52 5.63 7.64
C GLY A 17 0.92 5.92 8.07
N GLY A 18 1.86 6.16 7.18
CA GLY A 18 3.27 6.30 7.51
C GLY A 18 3.79 5.06 8.26
N LEU A 19 4.47 5.22 9.41
CA LEU A 19 4.98 4.10 10.23
C LEU A 19 3.86 3.15 10.70
N ARG A 20 2.66 3.66 10.93
CA ARG A 20 1.47 2.88 11.29
C ARG A 20 1.12 1.84 10.21
N GLY A 21 1.47 2.13 8.95
CA GLY A 21 1.26 1.23 7.81
C GLY A 21 1.96 -0.13 7.95
N ALA A 22 2.94 -0.28 8.83
CA ALA A 22 3.53 -1.59 9.12
C ALA A 22 2.48 -2.63 9.59
N ALA A 23 1.36 -2.18 10.17
CA ALA A 23 0.26 -3.06 10.55
C ALA A 23 -0.41 -3.74 9.34
N HIS A 24 -0.36 -3.14 8.15
CA HIS A 24 -0.83 -3.80 6.93
C HIS A 24 -0.14 -5.13 6.66
N LEU A 25 1.16 -5.24 7.02
CA LEU A 25 1.90 -6.50 6.88
C LEU A 25 1.33 -7.59 7.79
N GLY A 26 0.90 -7.23 8.99
CA GLY A 26 0.23 -8.15 9.91
C GLY A 26 -1.11 -8.64 9.36
N VAL A 27 -1.93 -7.72 8.84
CA VAL A 27 -3.19 -8.06 8.18
C VAL A 27 -2.94 -8.97 6.97
N LEU A 28 -2.06 -8.59 6.06
CA LEU A 28 -1.71 -9.40 4.88
C LEU A 28 -1.22 -10.80 5.27
N ARG A 29 -0.36 -10.90 6.30
CA ARG A 29 0.14 -12.20 6.78
C ARG A 29 -0.98 -13.12 7.24
N GLN A 30 -1.99 -12.58 7.93
CA GLN A 30 -3.16 -13.36 8.35
C GLN A 30 -4.03 -13.79 7.17
N LEU A 31 -4.27 -12.92 6.19
CA LEU A 31 -5.01 -13.26 4.97
C LEU A 31 -4.32 -14.41 4.21
N ILE A 32 -3.00 -14.31 4.01
CA ILE A 32 -2.20 -15.31 3.31
C ILE A 32 -2.20 -16.64 4.05
N ARG A 33 -2.01 -16.65 5.36
CA ARG A 33 -2.06 -17.87 6.20
C ARG A 33 -3.40 -18.60 6.12
N ARG A 34 -4.46 -17.89 5.78
CA ARG A 34 -5.83 -18.42 5.65
C ARG A 34 -6.22 -18.66 4.20
N HIS A 35 -5.26 -18.59 3.28
CA HIS A 35 -5.48 -18.81 1.86
C HIS A 35 -6.57 -17.91 1.26
N VAL A 36 -6.78 -16.70 1.83
CA VAL A 36 -7.65 -15.70 1.22
C VAL A 36 -6.99 -15.18 -0.04
N PRO A 37 -7.61 -15.34 -1.22
CA PRO A 37 -7.01 -14.86 -2.47
C PRO A 37 -6.99 -13.34 -2.50
N ILE A 38 -5.92 -12.77 -3.05
CA ILE A 38 -5.77 -11.33 -3.25
C ILE A 38 -5.67 -11.07 -4.76
N HIS A 39 -6.80 -10.84 -5.43
CA HIS A 39 -6.83 -10.57 -6.87
C HIS A 39 -6.54 -9.10 -7.18
N VAL A 40 -6.94 -8.19 -6.28
CA VAL A 40 -6.76 -6.76 -6.42
C VAL A 40 -6.06 -6.22 -5.18
N LEU A 41 -5.00 -5.44 -5.37
CA LEU A 41 -4.31 -4.78 -4.27
C LEU A 41 -4.24 -3.29 -4.54
N VAL A 42 -4.72 -2.48 -3.59
CA VAL A 42 -4.69 -1.02 -3.69
C VAL A 42 -3.97 -0.44 -2.50
N GLY A 43 -3.07 0.50 -2.75
CA GLY A 43 -2.29 1.13 -1.70
C GLY A 43 -2.17 2.64 -1.81
N VAL A 44 -2.03 3.29 -0.66
CA VAL A 44 -1.79 4.73 -0.54
C VAL A 44 -0.65 4.98 0.44
N SER A 45 0.30 5.85 0.10
CA SER A 45 1.41 6.22 0.98
C SER A 45 2.20 4.97 1.44
N ALA A 46 2.25 4.68 2.74
CA ALA A 46 2.86 3.46 3.24
C ALA A 46 2.24 2.19 2.65
N GLY A 47 0.91 2.18 2.46
CA GLY A 47 0.20 1.09 1.80
C GLY A 47 0.63 0.91 0.35
N ALA A 48 0.94 1.99 -0.37
CA ALA A 48 1.45 1.94 -1.74
C ALA A 48 2.85 1.31 -1.81
N ILE A 49 3.72 1.64 -0.87
CA ILE A 49 5.07 1.04 -0.77
C ILE A 49 4.96 -0.47 -0.53
N ILE A 50 4.11 -0.89 0.42
CA ILE A 50 3.89 -2.31 0.71
C ILE A 50 3.31 -3.03 -0.51
N ALA A 51 2.29 -2.45 -1.14
CA ALA A 51 1.66 -3.02 -2.32
C ALA A 51 2.65 -3.17 -3.50
N ALA A 52 3.49 -2.15 -3.74
CA ALA A 52 4.48 -2.17 -4.80
C ALA A 52 5.57 -3.24 -4.55
N TYR A 53 6.05 -3.38 -3.33
CA TYR A 53 7.02 -4.44 -3.00
C TYR A 53 6.40 -5.83 -3.04
N TYR A 54 5.21 -6.02 -2.49
CA TYR A 54 4.54 -7.31 -2.45
C TYR A 54 4.11 -7.76 -3.85
N ALA A 55 3.27 -6.98 -4.51
CA ALA A 55 2.69 -7.36 -5.79
C ALA A 55 3.63 -7.10 -6.97
N GLY A 56 4.37 -6.00 -6.98
CA GLY A 56 5.21 -5.61 -8.11
C GLY A 56 6.62 -6.18 -8.05
N ALA A 57 7.30 -6.12 -6.91
CA ALA A 57 8.66 -6.65 -6.75
C ALA A 57 8.69 -8.13 -6.32
N GLY A 58 7.54 -8.73 -5.99
CA GLY A 58 7.42 -10.14 -5.62
C GLY A 58 7.95 -10.51 -4.25
N LEU A 59 8.17 -9.53 -3.36
CA LEU A 59 8.61 -9.79 -1.99
C LEU A 59 7.49 -10.44 -1.18
N THR A 60 7.83 -11.46 -0.42
CA THR A 60 6.90 -12.04 0.54
C THR A 60 6.64 -11.10 1.72
N VAL A 61 5.50 -11.25 2.35
CA VAL A 61 5.18 -10.49 3.58
C VAL A 61 6.21 -10.75 4.69
N ASN A 62 6.75 -11.96 4.78
CA ASN A 62 7.77 -12.29 5.79
C ASN A 62 9.10 -11.57 5.52
N GLU A 63 9.52 -11.39 4.27
CA GLU A 63 10.70 -10.58 3.93
C GLU A 63 10.48 -9.12 4.31
N LEU A 64 9.31 -8.55 3.99
CA LEU A 64 8.96 -7.18 4.36
C LEU A 64 8.94 -6.97 5.89
N ILE A 65 8.44 -7.94 6.65
CA ILE A 65 8.50 -7.92 8.11
C ILE A 65 9.94 -8.04 8.61
N GLY A 66 10.75 -8.88 7.98
CA GLY A 66 12.18 -9.03 8.30
C GLY A 66 12.98 -7.74 8.09
N ASP A 67 12.59 -6.92 7.12
CA ASP A 67 13.21 -5.63 6.85
C ASP A 67 12.76 -4.52 7.84
N ALA A 68 11.61 -4.67 8.50
CA ALA A 68 11.03 -3.65 9.38
C ALA A 68 11.96 -3.19 10.53
N PRO A 69 12.78 -4.04 11.19
CA PRO A 69 13.69 -3.61 12.24
C PRO A 69 14.77 -2.63 11.77
N THR A 70 15.11 -2.66 10.48
CA THR A 70 16.14 -1.77 9.90
C THR A 70 15.59 -0.35 9.70
N PHE A 71 14.28 -0.17 9.70
CA PHE A 71 13.61 1.07 9.38
C PHE A 71 13.12 1.80 10.64
N ARG A 72 13.33 3.12 10.71
CA ARG A 72 12.93 3.98 11.84
C ARG A 72 12.34 5.28 11.30
N GLY A 73 11.47 5.94 12.08
CA GLY A 73 10.87 7.21 11.69
C GLY A 73 11.88 8.30 11.29
N ARG A 74 13.03 8.38 12.00
CA ARG A 74 14.12 9.29 11.63
C ARG A 74 14.69 9.04 10.22
N HIS A 75 14.64 7.79 9.75
CA HIS A 75 15.14 7.43 8.42
C HIS A 75 14.25 8.03 7.33
N LEU A 76 12.94 8.16 7.54
CA LEU A 76 12.05 8.87 6.63
C LEU A 76 12.46 10.33 6.45
N LEU A 77 12.68 11.04 7.57
CA LEU A 77 13.10 12.44 7.54
C LEU A 77 14.47 12.59 6.87
N MET A 78 15.44 11.74 7.24
CA MET A 78 16.77 11.75 6.63
C MET A 78 16.71 11.43 5.13
N HIS A 79 15.87 10.49 4.71
CA HIS A 79 15.68 10.16 3.30
C HIS A 79 15.09 11.34 2.54
N GLY A 80 14.08 12.03 3.09
CA GLY A 80 13.51 13.24 2.51
C GLY A 80 14.54 14.37 2.34
N LEU A 81 15.40 14.59 3.34
CA LEU A 81 16.50 15.54 3.28
C LEU A 81 17.54 15.13 2.22
N THR A 82 17.88 13.85 2.16
CA THR A 82 18.83 13.31 1.15
C THR A 82 18.32 13.57 -0.28
N LEU A 83 17.03 13.37 -0.54
CA LEU A 83 16.44 13.61 -1.86
C LEU A 83 16.45 15.10 -2.26
N ARG A 84 16.57 16.01 -1.30
CA ARG A 84 16.73 17.47 -1.55
C ARG A 84 18.17 17.89 -1.73
N ALA A 85 19.13 17.03 -1.38
CA ALA A 85 20.55 17.31 -1.51
C ALA A 85 21.00 17.24 -2.98
N PRO A 86 22.13 17.88 -3.35
CA PRO A 86 22.74 17.72 -4.66
C PRO A 86 23.02 16.27 -4.99
N ARG A 87 22.81 15.85 -6.24
CA ARG A 87 22.96 14.46 -6.71
C ARG A 87 24.31 13.84 -6.34
N ALA A 88 25.38 14.63 -6.38
CA ALA A 88 26.74 14.17 -6.06
C ALA A 88 26.89 13.60 -4.63
N VAL A 89 26.09 14.08 -3.67
CA VAL A 89 26.19 13.65 -2.26
C VAL A 89 25.03 12.71 -1.86
N GLN A 90 24.01 12.56 -2.68
CA GLN A 90 22.86 11.71 -2.36
C GLN A 90 23.26 10.24 -2.10
N GLY A 91 24.16 9.69 -2.92
CA GLY A 91 24.65 8.31 -2.77
C GLY A 91 25.28 8.07 -1.40
N TYR A 92 26.12 8.99 -0.96
CA TYR A 92 26.76 8.91 0.35
C TYR A 92 25.77 9.05 1.50
N LEU A 93 24.81 9.97 1.40
CA LEU A 93 23.81 10.21 2.45
C LEU A 93 22.80 9.06 2.59
N ARG A 94 22.48 8.36 1.50
CA ARG A 94 21.51 7.25 1.50
C ARG A 94 21.86 6.12 2.47
N GLN A 95 23.15 5.85 2.68
CA GLN A 95 23.61 4.82 3.63
C GLN A 95 23.12 5.05 5.07
N PHE A 96 22.81 6.29 5.45
CA PHE A 96 22.32 6.64 6.78
C PHE A 96 20.78 6.64 6.89
N CYS A 97 20.07 6.37 5.79
CA CYS A 97 18.62 6.46 5.72
C CYS A 97 17.91 5.13 5.98
N GLY A 98 18.59 4.09 6.44
CA GLY A 98 17.99 2.75 6.62
C GLY A 98 17.48 2.13 5.32
N VAL A 99 17.96 2.63 4.19
CA VAL A 99 17.60 2.13 2.86
C VAL A 99 18.37 0.83 2.60
N ILE A 100 17.67 -0.19 2.16
CA ILE A 100 18.23 -1.47 1.72
C ILE A 100 18.44 -1.35 0.20
N PRO A 101 19.71 -1.23 -0.30
CA PRO A 101 19.96 -1.00 -1.72
C PRO A 101 19.32 -2.05 -2.63
N GLN A 102 19.40 -3.32 -2.25
CA GLN A 102 18.79 -4.44 -2.98
C GLN A 102 17.27 -4.27 -3.14
N ARG A 103 16.59 -3.77 -2.10
CA ARG A 103 15.13 -3.53 -2.16
C ARG A 103 14.78 -2.38 -3.11
N LEU A 104 15.61 -1.35 -3.14
CA LEU A 104 15.43 -0.27 -4.12
C LEU A 104 15.59 -0.79 -5.56
N GLU A 105 16.60 -1.60 -5.82
CA GLU A 105 16.81 -2.18 -7.14
C GLU A 105 15.64 -3.08 -7.57
N GLN A 106 15.15 -3.93 -6.68
CA GLN A 106 13.97 -4.75 -6.92
C GLN A 106 12.74 -3.89 -7.27
N LEU A 107 12.54 -2.78 -6.56
CA LEU A 107 11.43 -1.87 -6.84
C LEU A 107 11.60 -1.13 -8.18
N GLU A 108 12.83 -0.74 -8.55
CA GLU A 108 13.11 -0.10 -9.85
C GLU A 108 12.83 -1.03 -11.04
N GLN A 109 13.00 -2.33 -10.85
CA GLN A 109 12.73 -3.35 -11.87
C GLN A 109 11.25 -3.77 -11.91
N ALA A 110 10.48 -3.45 -10.86
CA ALA A 110 9.07 -3.82 -10.75
C ALA A 110 8.20 -3.05 -11.74
N GLN A 111 7.18 -3.74 -12.28
CA GLN A 111 6.27 -3.20 -13.29
C GLN A 111 4.82 -3.33 -12.83
N PHE A 112 3.95 -2.42 -13.32
CA PHE A 112 2.52 -2.47 -13.04
C PHE A 112 1.80 -3.68 -13.66
N ASP A 113 2.33 -4.20 -14.75
CA ASP A 113 1.69 -5.23 -15.56
C ASP A 113 2.31 -6.63 -15.34
N VAL A 114 3.36 -6.72 -14.50
CA VAL A 114 3.98 -7.98 -14.09
C VAL A 114 3.84 -8.11 -12.58
N LEU A 115 2.83 -8.87 -12.15
CA LEU A 115 2.44 -8.96 -10.74
C LEU A 115 2.67 -10.37 -10.18
N HIS A 116 2.86 -10.44 -8.86
CA HIS A 116 3.20 -11.64 -8.11
C HIS A 116 2.10 -12.04 -7.12
N HIS A 117 2.25 -13.19 -6.49
CA HIS A 117 1.40 -13.70 -5.38
C HIS A 117 -0.09 -13.82 -5.73
N GLY A 118 -0.42 -14.03 -7.03
CA GLY A 118 -1.80 -14.15 -7.48
C GLY A 118 -2.56 -12.82 -7.60
N VAL A 119 -1.88 -11.68 -7.38
CA VAL A 119 -2.47 -10.36 -7.64
C VAL A 119 -2.60 -10.17 -9.15
N GLU A 120 -3.80 -9.83 -9.60
CA GLU A 120 -4.12 -9.60 -11.02
C GLU A 120 -4.14 -8.11 -11.37
N ARG A 121 -4.46 -7.26 -10.40
CA ARG A 121 -4.56 -5.80 -10.55
C ARG A 121 -3.95 -5.09 -9.35
N LEU A 122 -3.11 -4.11 -9.63
CA LEU A 122 -2.49 -3.23 -8.64
C LEU A 122 -2.97 -1.80 -8.87
N GLY A 123 -3.38 -1.12 -7.80
CA GLY A 123 -3.75 0.29 -7.82
C GLY A 123 -2.96 1.10 -6.81
N ILE A 124 -2.49 2.28 -7.20
CA ILE A 124 -1.80 3.23 -6.31
C ILE A 124 -2.40 4.63 -6.49
N VAL A 125 -2.59 5.31 -5.37
CA VAL A 125 -3.13 6.67 -5.34
C VAL A 125 -2.04 7.68 -5.02
N CYS A 126 -1.96 8.72 -5.84
CA CYS A 126 -1.20 9.94 -5.57
C CYS A 126 -2.16 11.14 -5.44
N HIS A 127 -1.65 12.29 -5.02
CA HIS A 127 -2.37 13.55 -5.07
C HIS A 127 -1.65 14.52 -5.99
N ASP A 128 -2.37 15.12 -6.93
CA ASP A 128 -1.82 16.12 -7.84
C ASP A 128 -2.04 17.54 -7.29
N LEU A 129 -0.95 18.23 -6.98
CA LEU A 129 -0.99 19.61 -6.45
C LEU A 129 -1.43 20.65 -7.50
N VAL A 130 -1.37 20.34 -8.80
CA VAL A 130 -1.79 21.28 -9.85
C VAL A 130 -3.30 21.31 -9.93
N THR A 131 -3.93 20.16 -9.98
CA THR A 131 -5.40 20.03 -10.06
C THR A 131 -6.06 19.99 -8.69
N ASN A 132 -5.29 19.79 -7.63
CA ASN A 132 -5.75 19.56 -6.26
C ASN A 132 -6.74 18.38 -6.16
N ARG A 133 -6.45 17.27 -6.86
CA ARG A 133 -7.29 16.07 -6.91
C ARG A 133 -6.47 14.81 -6.74
N PRO A 134 -7.07 13.71 -6.25
CA PRO A 134 -6.43 12.41 -6.29
C PRO A 134 -6.17 11.99 -7.73
N ARG A 135 -5.02 11.36 -7.96
CA ARG A 135 -4.63 10.75 -9.23
C ARG A 135 -4.42 9.25 -9.01
N TYR A 136 -5.08 8.47 -9.82
CA TYR A 136 -5.11 7.01 -9.71
C TYR A 136 -4.24 6.39 -10.81
N PHE A 137 -3.41 5.42 -10.42
CA PHE A 137 -2.55 4.65 -11.32
C PHE A 137 -2.82 3.17 -11.10
N SER A 138 -2.96 2.40 -12.16
CA SER A 138 -3.27 0.98 -12.07
C SER A 138 -2.59 0.15 -13.14
N THR A 139 -2.59 -1.15 -12.95
CA THR A 139 -2.32 -2.13 -14.00
C THR A 139 -3.12 -1.77 -15.26
N GLY A 140 -2.44 -1.61 -16.39
CA GLY A 140 -3.03 -1.22 -17.69
C GLY A 140 -3.34 0.27 -17.83
N ASP A 141 -3.30 1.07 -16.75
CA ASP A 141 -3.51 2.53 -16.78
C ASP A 141 -2.59 3.24 -15.77
N HIS A 142 -1.33 3.36 -16.13
CA HIS A 142 -0.29 4.02 -15.31
C HIS A 142 0.37 5.20 -16.00
N ALA A 143 -0.21 5.66 -17.12
CA ALA A 143 0.23 6.85 -17.88
C ALA A 143 1.73 6.85 -18.22
N GLY A 144 2.32 5.67 -18.48
CA GLY A 144 3.74 5.49 -18.77
C GLY A 144 4.69 5.67 -17.59
N MET A 145 4.18 5.88 -16.38
CA MET A 145 5.00 5.96 -15.17
C MET A 145 5.44 4.58 -14.69
N THR A 146 6.66 4.48 -14.16
CA THR A 146 7.14 3.25 -13.53
C THR A 146 6.48 3.05 -12.17
N LEU A 147 6.31 1.81 -11.75
CA LEU A 147 5.75 1.47 -10.44
C LEU A 147 6.56 2.12 -9.30
N ALA A 148 7.88 2.12 -9.40
CA ALA A 148 8.77 2.76 -8.43
C ALA A 148 8.47 4.26 -8.27
N ASN A 149 8.30 4.98 -9.38
CA ASN A 149 8.03 6.42 -9.34
C ASN A 149 6.66 6.73 -8.75
N VAL A 150 5.64 5.95 -9.12
CA VAL A 150 4.29 6.12 -8.56
C VAL A 150 4.24 5.79 -7.07
N ALA A 151 4.86 4.68 -6.65
CA ALA A 151 4.93 4.31 -5.23
C ALA A 151 5.64 5.38 -4.38
N ARG A 152 6.77 5.91 -4.87
CA ARG A 152 7.49 7.01 -4.22
C ARG A 152 6.67 8.29 -4.16
N ALA A 153 6.00 8.65 -5.25
CA ALA A 153 5.14 9.83 -5.30
C ALA A 153 3.97 9.68 -4.30
N SER A 154 3.34 8.49 -4.25
CA SER A 154 2.28 8.18 -3.30
C SER A 154 2.71 8.29 -1.84
N ALA A 155 3.98 8.10 -1.53
CA ALA A 155 4.55 8.22 -0.18
C ALA A 155 5.29 9.55 0.05
N ALA A 156 5.21 10.49 -0.88
CA ALA A 156 5.91 11.78 -0.80
C ALA A 156 5.13 12.77 0.07
N VAL A 157 5.20 12.59 1.41
CA VAL A 157 4.56 13.47 2.40
C VAL A 157 5.06 14.91 2.22
N PRO A 158 4.16 15.89 1.97
CA PRO A 158 4.55 17.29 1.83
C PRO A 158 5.31 17.81 3.06
N GLY A 159 6.31 18.63 2.81
CA GLY A 159 7.21 19.11 3.87
C GLY A 159 8.37 18.13 4.19
N VAL A 160 8.18 16.83 4.06
CA VAL A 160 9.20 15.80 4.29
C VAL A 160 9.91 15.43 2.97
N PHE A 161 9.14 15.07 1.94
CA PHE A 161 9.67 14.65 0.65
C PHE A 161 9.39 15.69 -0.46
N PRO A 162 10.24 15.77 -1.50
CA PRO A 162 9.95 16.59 -2.67
C PRO A 162 8.78 16.00 -3.46
N ALA A 163 7.96 16.87 -4.08
CA ALA A 163 6.96 16.44 -5.05
C ALA A 163 7.62 15.85 -6.31
N THR A 164 7.00 14.84 -6.88
CA THR A 164 7.40 14.29 -8.19
C THR A 164 6.73 15.10 -9.30
N THR A 165 7.52 15.84 -10.07
CA THR A 165 7.02 16.54 -11.24
C THR A 165 7.23 15.68 -12.47
N VAL A 166 6.17 15.45 -13.25
CA VAL A 166 6.19 14.61 -14.45
C VAL A 166 5.21 15.16 -15.49
N THR A 167 5.49 14.95 -16.78
CA THR A 167 4.57 15.26 -17.88
C THR A 167 3.83 13.98 -18.25
N ILE A 168 2.49 14.01 -18.22
CA ILE A 168 1.59 12.93 -18.61
C ILE A 168 0.77 13.43 -19.81
N GLY A 169 1.05 12.86 -20.98
CA GLY A 169 0.51 13.44 -22.22
C GLY A 169 1.03 14.86 -22.43
N THR A 170 0.13 15.83 -22.42
CA THR A 170 0.45 17.28 -22.53
C THR A 170 0.42 18.01 -21.19
N GLU A 171 0.03 17.34 -20.11
CA GLU A 171 -0.16 17.95 -18.79
C GLU A 171 1.09 17.80 -17.93
N THR A 172 1.52 18.87 -17.29
CA THR A 172 2.51 18.79 -16.20
C THR A 172 1.78 18.60 -14.88
N VAL A 173 2.04 17.47 -14.21
CA VAL A 173 1.47 17.13 -12.89
C VAL A 173 2.54 17.19 -11.82
N ARG A 174 2.14 17.50 -10.60
CA ARG A 174 3.00 17.53 -9.41
C ARG A 174 2.44 16.59 -8.34
N LEU A 175 2.96 15.38 -8.32
CA LEU A 175 2.46 14.31 -7.47
C LEU A 175 3.12 14.33 -6.09
N VAL A 176 2.28 14.17 -5.09
CA VAL A 176 2.64 14.03 -3.67
C VAL A 176 1.83 12.89 -3.04
N ASP A 177 1.98 12.72 -1.70
CA ASP A 177 1.31 11.67 -0.94
C ASP A 177 -0.20 11.63 -1.21
N GLY A 178 -0.67 10.45 -1.63
CA GLY A 178 -2.06 10.21 -1.99
C GLY A 178 -3.04 10.35 -0.82
N GLY A 179 -2.54 10.23 0.41
CA GLY A 179 -3.35 10.36 1.63
C GLY A 179 -3.98 11.75 1.81
N ILE A 180 -3.54 12.76 1.05
CA ILE A 180 -4.15 14.10 1.03
C ILE A 180 -5.53 14.08 0.36
N GLY A 181 -5.63 13.37 -0.77
CA GLY A 181 -6.84 13.37 -1.60
C GLY A 181 -7.76 12.19 -1.33
N ASP A 182 -7.19 10.99 -1.26
CA ASP A 182 -7.93 9.75 -1.00
C ASP A 182 -7.08 8.79 -0.16
N SER A 183 -7.23 8.87 1.14
CA SER A 183 -6.43 8.10 2.10
C SER A 183 -6.90 6.66 2.31
N LEU A 184 -8.09 6.29 1.80
CA LEU A 184 -8.70 4.96 1.92
C LEU A 184 -9.50 4.63 0.66
N PRO A 185 -8.87 4.28 -0.47
CA PRO A 185 -9.42 4.25 -1.82
C PRO A 185 -10.34 3.04 -2.08
N ILE A 186 -11.46 2.94 -1.38
CA ILE A 186 -12.45 1.87 -1.50
C ILE A 186 -13.10 1.90 -2.88
N ASP A 187 -13.53 3.08 -3.33
CA ASP A 187 -14.21 3.24 -4.61
C ASP A 187 -13.26 2.96 -5.79
N PHE A 188 -12.00 3.34 -5.66
CA PHE A 188 -11.01 3.01 -6.67
C PHE A 188 -10.80 1.49 -6.80
N ALA A 189 -10.75 0.75 -5.68
CA ALA A 189 -10.65 -0.71 -5.71
C ALA A 189 -11.85 -1.37 -6.43
N ARG A 190 -13.03 -0.77 -6.34
CA ARG A 190 -14.27 -1.23 -7.00
C ARG A 190 -14.44 -0.70 -8.42
N SER A 191 -13.63 0.27 -8.83
CA SER A 191 -13.73 0.88 -10.16
C SER A 191 -13.59 -0.15 -11.29
N PRO A 192 -14.07 0.16 -12.50
CA PRO A 192 -13.89 -0.73 -13.66
C PRO A 192 -12.42 -1.07 -13.97
N ALA A 193 -11.49 -0.18 -13.63
CA ALA A 193 -10.06 -0.41 -13.84
C ALA A 193 -9.52 -1.57 -13.00
N LEU A 194 -10.03 -1.75 -11.76
CA LEU A 194 -9.57 -2.76 -10.81
C LEU A 194 -10.57 -3.90 -10.61
N GLY A 195 -11.86 -3.59 -10.51
CA GLY A 195 -12.97 -4.53 -10.55
C GLY A 195 -13.06 -5.45 -9.33
N ALA A 196 -12.66 -5.02 -8.14
CA ALA A 196 -12.88 -5.80 -6.94
C ALA A 196 -14.36 -5.89 -6.58
N THR A 197 -14.85 -7.10 -6.33
CA THR A 197 -16.25 -7.34 -5.89
C THR A 197 -16.37 -7.45 -4.38
N HIS A 198 -15.32 -7.91 -3.70
CA HIS A 198 -15.23 -8.08 -2.26
C HIS A 198 -13.97 -7.39 -1.77
N LEU A 199 -14.05 -6.67 -0.65
CA LEU A 199 -12.94 -5.87 -0.14
C LEU A 199 -12.60 -6.18 1.32
N VAL A 200 -11.34 -6.41 1.58
CA VAL A 200 -10.74 -6.27 2.90
C VAL A 200 -10.07 -4.89 2.95
N VAL A 201 -10.53 -4.05 3.85
CA VAL A 201 -10.02 -2.69 4.03
C VAL A 201 -9.19 -2.63 5.29
N SER A 202 -7.89 -2.43 5.16
CA SER A 202 -6.96 -2.25 6.28
C SER A 202 -6.71 -0.77 6.50
N ASP A 203 -7.22 -0.23 7.61
CA ASP A 203 -7.13 1.20 7.93
C ASP A 203 -6.13 1.48 9.05
N CYS A 204 -4.98 2.03 8.69
CA CYS A 204 -3.91 2.42 9.61
C CYS A 204 -3.80 3.95 9.80
N ARG A 205 -4.77 4.73 9.33
CA ARG A 205 -4.75 6.19 9.46
C ARG A 205 -4.74 6.62 10.92
N LEU A 206 -4.03 7.71 11.21
CA LEU A 206 -3.98 8.27 12.57
C LEU A 206 -5.35 8.76 13.01
N VAL A 207 -5.99 9.56 12.17
CA VAL A 207 -7.37 10.03 12.34
C VAL A 207 -8.22 9.32 11.29
N ALA A 208 -9.15 8.51 11.73
CA ALA A 208 -10.13 7.92 10.83
C ALA A 208 -11.35 8.85 10.73
N ALA A 209 -11.82 9.02 9.51
CA ALA A 209 -13.22 9.36 9.30
C ALA A 209 -14.10 8.21 9.84
N ALA A 210 -15.41 8.38 9.84
CA ALA A 210 -16.32 7.29 10.17
C ALA A 210 -15.94 6.02 9.40
N PRO A 211 -15.94 4.84 10.04
CA PRO A 211 -15.64 3.60 9.35
C PRO A 211 -16.63 3.40 8.19
N PRO A 212 -16.20 2.78 7.08
CA PRO A 212 -17.12 2.42 6.01
C PRO A 212 -18.16 1.43 6.55
N GLN A 213 -19.37 1.49 6.00
CA GLN A 213 -20.40 0.54 6.37
C GLN A 213 -20.02 -0.86 5.89
N GLU A 214 -19.81 -1.77 6.83
CA GLU A 214 -19.54 -3.17 6.54
C GLU A 214 -20.79 -3.87 5.98
N ASN A 215 -20.57 -4.83 5.10
CA ASN A 215 -21.59 -5.69 4.52
C ASN A 215 -20.96 -7.02 4.09
N GLU A 216 -21.71 -7.88 3.40
CA GLU A 216 -21.24 -9.18 2.92
C GLU A 216 -20.02 -9.08 1.98
N SER A 217 -19.83 -7.95 1.29
CA SER A 217 -18.74 -7.70 0.34
C SER A 217 -17.66 -6.75 0.85
N LEU A 218 -17.73 -6.29 2.10
CA LEU A 218 -16.75 -5.40 2.70
C LEU A 218 -16.48 -5.76 4.15
N ILE A 219 -15.21 -6.05 4.44
CA ILE A 219 -14.67 -6.27 5.79
C ILE A 219 -13.72 -5.12 6.11
N TYR A 220 -13.96 -4.44 7.21
CA TYR A 220 -13.13 -3.34 7.68
C TYR A 220 -12.28 -3.77 8.86
N ILE A 221 -10.97 -3.59 8.76
CA ILE A 221 -9.99 -3.95 9.77
C ILE A 221 -9.22 -2.70 10.17
N ARG A 222 -9.30 -2.34 11.45
CA ARG A 222 -8.56 -1.22 12.03
C ARG A 222 -7.70 -1.71 13.18
N PRO A 223 -6.37 -1.86 12.96
CA PRO A 223 -5.44 -2.22 14.03
C PRO A 223 -5.38 -1.16 15.12
N GLU A 224 -5.24 -1.59 16.37
CA GLU A 224 -4.96 -0.72 17.51
C GLU A 224 -3.48 -0.29 17.46
N LEU A 225 -3.24 1.01 17.26
CA LEU A 225 -1.90 1.56 17.03
C LEU A 225 -1.64 2.74 17.97
N ASP A 226 -1.97 2.55 19.24
CA ASP A 226 -1.81 3.59 20.27
C ASP A 226 -0.32 3.95 20.47
N GLY A 227 -0.05 5.23 20.68
CA GLY A 227 1.29 5.74 20.86
C GLY A 227 2.16 5.77 19.59
N LEU A 228 1.69 5.22 18.45
CA LEU A 228 2.39 5.26 17.19
C LEU A 228 1.82 6.36 16.28
N ARG A 229 2.64 7.37 15.98
CA ARG A 229 2.30 8.45 15.05
C ARG A 229 2.81 8.15 13.64
N THR A 230 2.35 8.91 12.66
CA THR A 230 2.69 8.75 11.24
C THR A 230 4.20 8.74 10.97
N LEU A 231 4.97 9.63 11.61
CA LEU A 231 6.42 9.77 11.37
C LEU A 231 7.28 9.55 12.62
N HIS A 232 6.66 9.23 13.75
CA HIS A 232 7.37 9.06 15.02
C HIS A 232 6.81 7.89 15.83
N GLY A 233 7.72 7.13 16.46
CA GLY A 233 7.38 6.01 17.32
C GLY A 233 8.60 5.42 18.00
N PRO A 234 8.41 4.53 19.01
CA PRO A 234 9.49 3.84 19.68
C PRO A 234 10.28 2.94 18.73
N ARG A 235 11.44 2.43 19.17
CA ARG A 235 12.30 1.55 18.33
C ARG A 235 11.61 0.28 17.85
N THR A 236 10.67 -0.25 18.62
CA THR A 236 9.90 -1.46 18.34
C THR A 236 8.60 -1.17 17.59
N ALA A 237 8.35 0.11 17.23
CA ALA A 237 7.07 0.56 16.71
C ALA A 237 6.57 -0.24 15.51
N LEU A 238 7.44 -0.54 14.55
CA LEU A 238 7.03 -1.26 13.35
C LEU A 238 6.70 -2.72 13.63
N ILE A 239 7.48 -3.39 14.50
CA ILE A 239 7.20 -4.78 14.89
C ILE A 239 5.90 -4.85 15.69
N ASN A 240 5.69 -3.92 16.62
CA ASN A 240 4.46 -3.86 17.40
C ASN A 240 3.26 -3.57 16.49
N ALA A 241 3.40 -2.69 15.50
CA ALA A 241 2.35 -2.43 14.53
C ALA A 241 2.00 -3.68 13.71
N VAL A 242 2.99 -4.47 13.28
CA VAL A 242 2.74 -5.75 12.61
C VAL A 242 1.92 -6.68 13.51
N ALA A 243 2.31 -6.82 14.79
CA ALA A 243 1.57 -7.64 15.75
C ALA A 243 0.13 -7.14 15.96
N SER A 244 -0.07 -5.82 16.06
CA SER A 244 -1.41 -5.21 16.13
C SER A 244 -2.23 -5.49 14.87
N GLY A 245 -1.60 -5.46 13.70
CA GLY A 245 -2.24 -5.82 12.44
C GLY A 245 -2.70 -7.28 12.41
N GLU A 246 -1.90 -8.20 12.95
CA GLU A 246 -2.31 -9.60 13.08
C GLU A 246 -3.47 -9.78 14.06
N ALA A 247 -3.40 -9.12 15.22
CA ALA A 247 -4.44 -9.20 16.24
C ALA A 247 -5.78 -8.62 15.77
N ALA A 248 -5.75 -7.62 14.89
CA ALA A 248 -6.95 -7.00 14.33
C ALA A 248 -7.75 -7.94 13.40
N VAL A 249 -7.12 -9.01 12.90
CA VAL A 249 -7.83 -10.06 12.15
C VAL A 249 -8.41 -11.05 13.15
N THR A 250 -9.49 -10.66 13.80
CA THR A 250 -10.17 -11.41 14.86
C THR A 250 -10.80 -12.72 14.36
N PRO A 251 -11.17 -13.65 15.25
CA PRO A 251 -11.92 -14.86 14.85
C PRO A 251 -13.19 -14.56 14.06
N ALA A 252 -13.94 -13.51 14.41
CA ALA A 252 -15.15 -13.10 13.70
C ALA A 252 -14.84 -12.62 12.28
N VAL A 253 -13.76 -11.84 12.09
CA VAL A 253 -13.26 -11.46 10.76
C VAL A 253 -12.87 -12.70 9.96
N MET A 254 -12.23 -13.67 10.62
CA MET A 254 -11.79 -14.90 9.98
C MET A 254 -12.94 -15.77 9.50
N GLU A 255 -14.00 -15.88 10.27
CA GLU A 255 -15.21 -16.60 9.89
C GLU A 255 -15.83 -16.01 8.62
N ARG A 256 -15.96 -14.68 8.55
CA ARG A 256 -16.43 -13.98 7.34
C ARG A 256 -15.53 -14.20 6.13
N LEU A 257 -14.21 -14.29 6.33
CA LEU A 257 -13.23 -14.51 5.27
C LEU A 257 -13.21 -15.96 4.76
N GLN A 258 -13.65 -16.94 5.57
CA GLN A 258 -13.74 -18.33 5.13
C GLN A 258 -14.64 -18.48 3.89
N ASP A 259 -15.73 -17.72 3.83
CA ASP A 259 -16.63 -17.73 2.69
C ASP A 259 -15.99 -17.14 1.42
N TRP A 260 -14.88 -16.37 1.58
CA TRP A 260 -14.16 -15.76 0.48
C TRP A 260 -12.95 -16.58 0.02
N SER A 261 -12.51 -17.52 0.84
CA SER A 261 -11.44 -18.46 0.47
C SER A 261 -11.85 -19.25 -0.77
N ALA A 262 -10.92 -19.52 -1.65
CA ALA A 262 -11.20 -20.39 -2.79
C ALA A 262 -11.72 -21.73 -2.25
N ALA A 263 -12.89 -22.16 -2.69
CA ALA A 263 -13.33 -23.52 -2.44
C ALA A 263 -12.20 -24.46 -2.90
N PRO A 264 -11.81 -25.49 -2.11
CA PRO A 264 -10.81 -26.42 -2.55
C PRO A 264 -11.24 -26.97 -3.91
N LEU A 265 -10.35 -26.87 -4.89
CA LEU A 265 -10.55 -27.56 -6.16
C LEU A 265 -10.73 -29.03 -5.79
N HIS A 266 -11.96 -29.53 -5.88
CA HIS A 266 -12.20 -30.95 -5.84
C HIS A 266 -11.51 -31.55 -7.07
N VAL A 267 -10.34 -32.16 -6.84
CA VAL A 267 -9.64 -33.02 -7.80
C VAL A 267 -10.38 -34.31 -7.93
#